data_3d28e4410bfc4e61c991050ff6b73191
#
_entry.id   3d28e4410bfc4e61c991050ff6b73191
#
_cell.length_a   1.000
_cell.length_b   1.000
_cell.length_c   1.000
_cell.angle_alpha   90.00
_cell.angle_beta   90.00
_cell.angle_gamma   90.00
#
_symmetry.space_group_name_H-M   'P 1'
#
loop_
_entity.id
_entity.type
_entity.pdbx_description
1 polymer ?
#
loop_
_entity_poly.entity_id
_entity_poly.type
_entity_poly.pdbx_seq_one_letter_code
_entity_poly.pdbx_strand_id
1 'polypeptide(L)'
;MLAKTTDAPKLKNPNIKQLSILLAGLYTVYAVTQLFSFEDFTLLTTSFNLFGSAVLSTVLASLIVVGEVFALPYLLRIRVSPLMRVFSMICSWSVALVWLTVSLWLVSTVNAVPSLGLFGGLLDVEPGLWAVFFSLSLVILNVWIAWGMWPLSGRRKKHVV
;
A
#
# COMPACT_ATOMS: atom_id res chain seq x y z
N MET A 1 19.99 21.72 6.79
CA MET A 1 19.04 21.42 7.89
C MET A 1 18.88 19.91 7.97
N LEU A 2 19.50 19.25 8.93
CA LEU A 2 19.31 17.81 9.17
C LEU A 2 17.89 17.63 9.70
N ALA A 3 17.06 16.88 8.97
CA ALA A 3 15.69 16.58 9.38
C ALA A 3 15.74 15.82 10.71
N LYS A 4 15.22 16.44 11.78
CA LYS A 4 15.19 15.85 13.12
C LYS A 4 14.37 14.57 13.08
N THR A 5 15.03 13.43 13.19
CA THR A 5 14.35 12.13 13.30
C THR A 5 13.57 12.05 14.61
N THR A 6 12.35 11.56 14.55
CA THR A 6 11.50 11.38 15.73
C THR A 6 11.35 9.91 16.05
N ASP A 7 11.24 9.60 17.35
CA ASP A 7 10.96 8.23 17.80
C ASP A 7 9.66 7.68 17.21
N ALA A 8 9.61 6.36 17.06
CA ALA A 8 8.42 5.67 16.60
C ALA A 8 7.20 6.02 17.47
N PRO A 9 5.99 6.17 16.90
CA PRO A 9 4.79 6.48 17.67
C PRO A 9 4.51 5.39 18.69
N LYS A 10 4.01 5.79 19.87
CA LYS A 10 3.58 4.84 20.90
C LYS A 10 2.37 4.07 20.40
N LEU A 11 2.43 2.76 20.52
CA LEU A 11 1.31 1.89 20.17
C LEU A 11 0.19 2.01 21.22
N LYS A 12 -1.04 2.09 20.76
CA LYS A 12 -2.21 2.00 21.63
C LYS A 12 -2.47 0.57 22.10
N ASN A 13 -2.10 -0.43 21.25
CA ASN A 13 -2.31 -1.85 21.54
C ASN A 13 -1.16 -2.67 20.93
N PRO A 14 -0.65 -3.74 21.59
CA PRO A 14 0.41 -4.61 21.07
C PRO A 14 0.01 -5.30 19.75
N ASN A 15 -1.25 -5.64 19.55
CA ASN A 15 -1.75 -6.28 18.34
C ASN A 15 -1.54 -5.42 17.07
N ILE A 16 -1.52 -4.09 17.23
CA ILE A 16 -1.28 -3.16 16.11
C ILE A 16 0.12 -3.35 15.53
N LYS A 17 1.11 -3.70 16.36
CA LYS A 17 2.47 -4.01 15.89
C LYS A 17 2.47 -5.24 14.99
N GLN A 18 1.75 -6.30 15.37
CA GLN A 18 1.69 -7.53 14.59
C GLN A 18 0.98 -7.28 13.25
N LEU A 19 -0.16 -6.58 13.26
CA LEU A 19 -0.89 -6.20 12.05
C LEU A 19 -0.05 -5.34 11.11
N SER A 20 0.71 -4.39 11.66
CA SER A 20 1.59 -3.52 10.89
C SER A 20 2.73 -4.29 10.23
N ILE A 21 3.33 -5.25 10.92
CA ILE A 21 4.37 -6.12 10.37
C ILE A 21 3.78 -7.05 9.30
N LEU A 22 2.59 -7.60 9.53
CA LEU A 22 1.90 -8.44 8.55
C LEU A 22 1.62 -7.65 7.26
N LEU A 23 1.07 -6.44 7.38
CA LEU A 23 0.79 -5.60 6.21
C LEU A 23 2.09 -5.18 5.50
N ALA A 24 3.17 -4.88 6.25
CA ALA A 24 4.48 -4.61 5.66
C ALA A 24 5.01 -5.81 4.88
N GLY A 25 4.85 -7.03 5.42
CA GLY A 25 5.21 -8.27 4.74
C GLY A 25 4.43 -8.46 3.43
N LEU A 26 3.12 -8.23 3.45
CA LEU A 26 2.29 -8.29 2.24
C LEU A 26 2.77 -7.30 1.17
N TYR A 27 2.97 -6.02 1.53
CA TYR A 27 3.44 -5.01 0.58
C TYR A 27 4.86 -5.31 0.07
N THR A 28 5.73 -5.89 0.90
CA THR A 28 7.05 -6.33 0.45
C THR A 28 6.93 -7.44 -0.59
N VAL A 29 6.08 -8.44 -0.35
CA VAL A 29 5.85 -9.54 -1.31
C VAL A 29 5.29 -8.99 -2.62
N TYR A 30 4.30 -8.10 -2.57
CA TYR A 30 3.73 -7.50 -3.77
C TYR A 30 4.77 -6.70 -4.55
N ALA A 31 5.49 -5.78 -3.90
CA ALA A 31 6.51 -4.98 -4.54
C ALA A 31 7.61 -5.86 -5.19
N VAL A 32 8.07 -6.90 -4.50
CA VAL A 32 9.11 -7.80 -5.03
C VAL A 32 8.58 -8.58 -6.24
N THR A 33 7.39 -9.19 -6.14
CA THR A 33 6.83 -9.98 -7.24
C THR A 33 6.50 -9.13 -8.46
N GLN A 34 5.96 -7.93 -8.24
CA GLN A 34 5.64 -6.97 -9.32
C GLN A 34 6.91 -6.41 -9.97
N LEU A 35 7.97 -6.14 -9.21
CA LEU A 35 9.26 -5.72 -9.77
C LEU A 35 9.94 -6.83 -10.55
N PHE A 36 9.85 -8.08 -10.07
CA PHE A 36 10.46 -9.22 -10.75
C PHE A 36 9.82 -9.51 -12.11
N SER A 37 8.51 -9.30 -12.24
CA SER A 37 7.74 -9.46 -13.48
C SER A 37 7.12 -8.13 -13.93
N PHE A 38 7.89 -7.04 -13.92
CA PHE A 38 7.35 -5.69 -14.16
C PHE A 38 6.76 -5.51 -15.56
N GLU A 39 7.35 -6.15 -16.58
CA GLU A 39 6.83 -6.11 -17.95
C GLU A 39 5.43 -6.75 -18.01
N ASP A 40 5.27 -7.95 -17.44
CA ASP A 40 3.97 -8.63 -17.38
C ASP A 40 2.96 -7.83 -16.56
N PHE A 41 3.40 -7.22 -15.46
CA PHE A 41 2.56 -6.38 -14.62
C PHE A 41 2.06 -5.13 -15.38
N THR A 42 2.90 -4.51 -16.21
CA THR A 42 2.47 -3.38 -17.06
C THR A 42 1.49 -3.80 -18.14
N LEU A 43 1.66 -4.97 -18.74
CA LEU A 43 0.72 -5.55 -19.69
C LEU A 43 -0.63 -5.84 -19.03
N LEU A 44 -0.63 -6.41 -17.84
CA LEU A 44 -1.84 -6.66 -17.05
C LEU A 44 -2.58 -5.35 -16.72
N THR A 45 -1.87 -4.32 -16.23
CA THR A 45 -2.50 -3.02 -15.93
C THR A 45 -3.06 -2.34 -17.19
N THR A 46 -2.47 -2.59 -18.35
CA THR A 46 -3.00 -2.12 -19.63
C THR A 46 -4.30 -2.87 -19.99
N SER A 47 -4.38 -4.16 -19.71
CA SER A 47 -5.58 -4.97 -19.96
C SER A 47 -6.78 -4.57 -19.11
N PHE A 48 -6.57 -3.89 -17.97
CA PHE A 48 -7.65 -3.34 -17.13
C PHE A 48 -8.45 -2.24 -17.83
N ASN A 49 -7.92 -1.66 -18.90
CA ASN A 49 -8.55 -0.62 -19.72
C ASN A 49 -9.09 0.58 -18.92
N LEU A 50 -8.44 0.87 -17.77
CA LEU A 50 -8.82 1.95 -16.86
C LEU A 50 -8.66 3.34 -17.50
N PHE A 51 -7.61 3.52 -18.31
CA PHE A 51 -7.22 4.83 -18.83
C PHE A 51 -7.14 4.89 -20.36
N GLY A 52 -7.43 3.79 -21.06
CA GLY A 52 -7.38 3.73 -22.54
C GLY A 52 -6.00 3.99 -23.16
N SER A 53 -4.93 4.07 -22.34
CA SER A 53 -3.56 4.37 -22.78
C SER A 53 -2.54 3.51 -22.07
N ALA A 54 -1.66 2.86 -22.84
CA ALA A 54 -0.56 2.05 -22.30
C ALA A 54 0.41 2.87 -21.43
N VAL A 55 0.64 4.13 -21.77
CA VAL A 55 1.52 5.03 -20.99
C VAL A 55 0.95 5.25 -19.57
N LEU A 56 -0.35 5.55 -19.48
CA LEU A 56 -0.99 5.77 -18.18
C LEU A 56 -1.04 4.49 -17.34
N SER A 57 -1.22 3.34 -17.97
CA SER A 57 -1.17 2.03 -17.30
C SER A 57 0.22 1.74 -16.74
N THR A 58 1.29 2.04 -17.50
CA THR A 58 2.68 1.90 -17.01
C THR A 58 2.98 2.85 -15.86
N VAL A 59 2.49 4.10 -15.90
CA VAL A 59 2.61 5.05 -14.79
C VAL A 59 1.87 4.53 -13.56
N LEU A 60 0.66 4.00 -13.72
CA LEU A 60 -0.09 3.41 -12.62
C LEU A 60 0.64 2.23 -11.97
N ALA A 61 1.15 1.29 -12.80
CA ALA A 61 1.95 0.16 -12.33
C ALA A 61 3.16 0.63 -11.51
N SER A 62 3.90 1.62 -12.04
CA SER A 62 5.05 2.20 -11.36
C SER A 62 4.67 2.87 -10.02
N LEU A 63 3.56 3.61 -9.98
CA LEU A 63 3.07 4.27 -8.77
C LEU A 63 2.63 3.27 -7.69
N ILE A 64 2.03 2.13 -8.10
CA ILE A 64 1.67 1.05 -7.15
C ILE A 64 2.93 0.52 -6.48
N VAL A 65 3.92 0.09 -7.26
CA VAL A 65 5.18 -0.48 -6.74
C VAL A 65 5.92 0.52 -5.85
N VAL A 66 6.06 1.76 -6.32
CA VAL A 66 6.69 2.84 -5.54
C VAL A 66 5.91 3.09 -4.25
N GLY A 67 4.58 3.13 -4.32
CA GLY A 67 3.72 3.31 -3.15
C GLY A 67 3.88 2.20 -2.11
N GLU A 68 3.98 0.94 -2.56
CA GLU A 68 4.21 -0.23 -1.68
C GLU A 68 5.56 -0.12 -0.95
N VAL A 69 6.62 0.22 -1.67
CA VAL A 69 7.97 0.41 -1.07
C VAL A 69 7.97 1.59 -0.09
N PHE A 70 7.39 2.74 -0.48
CA PHE A 70 7.35 3.93 0.39
C PHE A 70 6.38 3.80 1.57
N ALA A 71 5.47 2.82 1.57
CA ALA A 71 4.63 2.50 2.71
C ALA A 71 5.41 1.82 3.86
N LEU A 72 6.50 1.10 3.55
CA LEU A 72 7.25 0.29 4.51
C LEU A 72 7.83 1.08 5.70
N PRO A 73 8.43 2.27 5.55
CA PRO A 73 8.97 3.03 6.68
C PRO A 73 7.95 3.32 7.79
N TYR A 74 6.70 3.59 7.41
CA TYR A 74 5.61 3.79 8.35
C TYR A 74 5.19 2.48 9.02
N LEU A 75 4.96 1.42 8.22
CA LEU A 75 4.49 0.12 8.69
C LEU A 75 5.53 -0.58 9.58
N LEU A 76 6.81 -0.51 9.22
CA LEU A 76 7.92 -1.07 10.00
C LEU A 76 8.36 -0.17 11.17
N ARG A 77 7.72 1.00 11.33
CA ARG A 77 8.00 1.96 12.42
C ARG A 77 9.46 2.42 12.43
N ILE A 78 10.05 2.60 11.25
CA ILE A 78 11.42 3.09 11.13
C ILE A 78 11.49 4.54 11.66
N ARG A 79 12.63 4.90 12.25
CA ARG A 79 12.89 6.27 12.71
C ARG A 79 13.15 7.18 11.51
N VAL A 80 12.12 7.90 11.11
CA VAL A 80 12.15 8.85 9.99
C VAL A 80 11.65 10.22 10.44
N SER A 81 11.83 11.23 9.59
CA SER A 81 11.26 12.56 9.86
C SER A 81 9.73 12.50 9.94
N PRO A 82 9.08 13.42 10.68
CA PRO A 82 7.61 13.45 10.77
C PRO A 82 6.93 13.55 9.39
N LEU A 83 7.51 14.33 8.49
CA LEU A 83 7.00 14.52 7.12
C LEU A 83 7.07 13.20 6.34
N MET A 84 8.22 12.51 6.39
CA MET A 84 8.38 11.22 5.73
C MET A 84 7.43 10.17 6.28
N ARG A 85 7.14 10.21 7.57
CA ARG A 85 6.18 9.30 8.20
C ARG A 85 4.75 9.52 7.71
N VAL A 86 4.33 10.79 7.59
CA VAL A 86 3.00 11.13 7.04
C VAL A 86 2.94 10.74 5.57
N PHE A 87 3.96 11.04 4.78
CA PHE A 87 4.05 10.64 3.38
C PHE A 87 3.94 9.12 3.22
N SER A 88 4.71 8.36 4.00
CA SER A 88 4.70 6.89 4.00
C SER A 88 3.33 6.32 4.40
N MET A 89 2.63 6.94 5.35
CA MET A 89 1.25 6.59 5.70
C MET A 89 0.30 6.83 4.52
N ILE A 90 0.42 7.97 3.85
CA ILE A 90 -0.40 8.29 2.66
C ILE A 90 -0.15 7.26 1.56
N CYS A 91 1.11 6.87 1.30
CA CYS A 91 1.45 5.83 0.33
C CYS A 91 0.75 4.50 0.67
N SER A 92 0.78 4.08 1.95
CA SER A 92 0.11 2.86 2.40
C SER A 92 -1.40 2.88 2.12
N TRP A 93 -2.05 4.02 2.35
CA TRP A 93 -3.48 4.21 2.07
C TRP A 93 -3.76 4.22 0.57
N SER A 94 -2.94 4.94 -0.20
CA SER A 94 -3.12 5.07 -1.65
C SER A 94 -3.06 3.71 -2.33
N VAL A 95 -2.11 2.86 -1.96
CA VAL A 95 -1.99 1.49 -2.50
C VAL A 95 -3.25 0.67 -2.21
N ALA A 96 -3.72 0.66 -0.95
CA ALA A 96 -4.92 -0.09 -0.59
C ALA A 96 -6.18 0.41 -1.35
N LEU A 97 -6.31 1.73 -1.51
CA LEU A 97 -7.43 2.34 -2.25
C LEU A 97 -7.34 2.05 -3.75
N VAL A 98 -6.14 2.07 -4.34
CA VAL A 98 -5.94 1.71 -5.75
C VAL A 98 -6.38 0.27 -5.98
N TRP A 99 -5.94 -0.68 -5.15
CA TRP A 99 -6.34 -2.09 -5.29
C TRP A 99 -7.85 -2.28 -5.10
N LEU A 100 -8.48 -1.57 -4.17
CA LEU A 100 -9.93 -1.61 -4.02
C LEU A 100 -10.64 -1.05 -5.25
N THR A 101 -10.17 0.07 -5.80
CA THR A 101 -10.75 0.69 -7.00
C THR A 101 -10.61 -0.22 -8.21
N VAL A 102 -9.43 -0.81 -8.43
CA VAL A 102 -9.18 -1.76 -9.52
C VAL A 102 -10.08 -2.98 -9.38
N SER A 103 -10.19 -3.56 -8.18
CA SER A 103 -11.03 -4.73 -7.93
C SER A 103 -12.51 -4.45 -8.20
N LEU A 104 -13.01 -3.29 -7.75
CA LEU A 104 -14.39 -2.86 -8.01
C LEU A 104 -14.63 -2.62 -9.52
N TRP A 105 -13.68 -2.00 -10.19
CA TRP A 105 -13.76 -1.75 -11.62
C TRP A 105 -13.85 -3.05 -12.41
N LEU A 106 -12.96 -4.01 -12.14
CA LEU A 106 -12.92 -5.29 -12.84
C LEU A 106 -14.20 -6.11 -12.63
N VAL A 107 -14.75 -6.09 -11.42
CA VAL A 107 -16.03 -6.78 -11.14
C VAL A 107 -17.21 -6.07 -11.83
N SER A 108 -17.21 -4.74 -11.89
CA SER A 108 -18.31 -3.98 -12.50
C SER A 108 -18.33 -4.04 -14.03
N THR A 109 -17.16 -4.16 -14.67
CA THR A 109 -17.04 -4.13 -16.14
C THR A 109 -17.13 -5.52 -16.78
N VAL A 110 -17.21 -6.60 -15.98
CA VAL A 110 -17.26 -8.00 -16.47
C VAL A 110 -16.14 -8.30 -17.49
N ASN A 111 -15.03 -7.60 -17.39
CA ASN A 111 -13.89 -7.82 -18.26
C ASN A 111 -13.22 -9.15 -17.91
N ALA A 112 -13.09 -10.03 -18.89
CA ALA A 112 -12.33 -11.28 -18.74
C ALA A 112 -10.83 -10.96 -18.76
N VAL A 113 -10.31 -10.50 -17.60
CA VAL A 113 -8.88 -10.26 -17.41
C VAL A 113 -8.27 -11.50 -16.77
N PRO A 114 -7.12 -11.99 -17.27
CA PRO A 114 -6.53 -13.26 -16.79
C PRO A 114 -6.09 -13.20 -15.33
N SER A 115 -5.68 -12.03 -14.84
CA SER A 115 -5.18 -11.88 -13.47
C SER A 115 -5.46 -10.49 -12.90
N LEU A 116 -5.59 -10.41 -11.57
CA LEU A 116 -5.68 -9.15 -10.83
C LEU A 116 -4.33 -8.42 -10.76
N GLY A 117 -3.21 -9.10 -10.96
CA GLY A 117 -1.87 -8.51 -10.93
C GLY A 117 -1.30 -8.23 -9.54
N LEU A 118 -1.93 -8.67 -8.45
CA LEU A 118 -1.40 -8.49 -7.08
C LEU A 118 0.02 -9.03 -6.92
N PHE A 119 0.30 -10.15 -7.59
CA PHE A 119 1.62 -10.80 -7.60
C PHE A 119 2.38 -10.55 -8.92
N GLY A 120 2.12 -9.43 -9.59
CA GLY A 120 2.64 -9.18 -10.93
C GLY A 120 2.11 -10.22 -11.93
N GLY A 121 2.97 -10.71 -12.81
CA GLY A 121 2.69 -11.81 -13.74
C GLY A 121 3.04 -13.20 -13.21
N LEU A 122 3.49 -13.34 -11.96
CA LEU A 122 3.96 -14.62 -11.43
C LEU A 122 2.84 -15.59 -11.03
N LEU A 123 1.68 -15.07 -10.64
CA LEU A 123 0.52 -15.84 -10.25
C LEU A 123 -0.72 -15.27 -10.93
N ASP A 124 -1.37 -16.11 -11.71
CA ASP A 124 -2.65 -15.78 -12.33
C ASP A 124 -3.78 -16.00 -11.33
N VAL A 125 -4.22 -14.90 -10.76
CA VAL A 125 -5.33 -14.89 -9.79
C VAL A 125 -6.50 -14.17 -10.44
N GLU A 126 -7.50 -14.93 -10.88
CA GLU A 126 -8.67 -14.37 -11.57
C GLU A 126 -9.39 -13.33 -10.70
N PRO A 127 -9.75 -12.16 -11.28
CA PRO A 127 -10.52 -11.16 -10.55
C PRO A 127 -11.93 -11.68 -10.24
N GLY A 128 -12.43 -11.34 -9.05
CA GLY A 128 -13.76 -11.75 -8.61
C GLY A 128 -14.15 -11.04 -7.31
N LEU A 129 -15.30 -11.40 -6.76
CA LEU A 129 -15.78 -10.80 -5.48
C LEU A 129 -14.76 -10.96 -4.34
N TRP A 130 -14.02 -12.08 -4.32
CA TRP A 130 -12.95 -12.31 -3.33
C TRP A 130 -11.90 -11.20 -3.36
N ALA A 131 -11.55 -10.67 -4.56
CA ALA A 131 -10.57 -9.60 -4.72
C ALA A 131 -11.07 -8.29 -4.10
N VAL A 132 -12.37 -8.00 -4.21
CA VAL A 132 -13.00 -6.85 -3.56
C VAL A 132 -12.94 -7.01 -2.04
N PHE A 133 -13.32 -8.17 -1.50
CA PHE A 133 -13.24 -8.43 -0.06
C PHE A 133 -11.82 -8.36 0.47
N PHE A 134 -10.87 -8.89 -0.29
CA PHE A 134 -9.45 -8.83 0.06
C PHE A 134 -8.94 -7.39 0.09
N SER A 135 -9.18 -6.61 -0.97
CA SER A 135 -8.78 -5.20 -1.05
C SER A 135 -9.47 -4.35 0.02
N LEU A 136 -10.74 -4.61 0.31
CA LEU A 136 -11.46 -3.98 1.41
C LEU A 136 -10.81 -4.30 2.76
N SER A 137 -10.38 -5.53 2.96
CA SER A 137 -9.64 -5.93 4.17
C SER A 137 -8.33 -5.18 4.32
N LEU A 138 -7.59 -4.93 3.22
CA LEU A 138 -6.38 -4.09 3.24
C LEU A 138 -6.70 -2.66 3.67
N VAL A 139 -7.79 -2.07 3.19
CA VAL A 139 -8.22 -0.73 3.60
C VAL A 139 -8.56 -0.70 5.09
N ILE A 140 -9.35 -1.66 5.58
CA ILE A 140 -9.72 -1.77 7.00
C ILE A 140 -8.47 -1.91 7.88
N LEU A 141 -7.51 -2.75 7.49
CA LEU A 141 -6.24 -2.91 8.19
C LEU A 141 -5.45 -1.60 8.24
N ASN A 142 -5.37 -0.86 7.12
CA ASN A 142 -4.73 0.46 7.08
C ASN A 142 -5.39 1.45 8.02
N VAL A 143 -6.74 1.52 8.06
CA VAL A 143 -7.49 2.36 9.00
C VAL A 143 -7.15 2.01 10.44
N TRP A 144 -7.17 0.72 10.77
CA TRP A 144 -6.88 0.25 12.13
C TRP A 144 -5.45 0.57 12.56
N ILE A 145 -4.48 0.32 11.68
CA ILE A 145 -3.07 0.64 11.93
C ILE A 145 -2.88 2.15 12.09
N ALA A 146 -3.49 2.97 11.22
CA ALA A 146 -3.41 4.43 11.31
C ALA A 146 -4.01 4.95 12.61
N TRP A 147 -5.15 4.41 13.05
CA TRP A 147 -5.77 4.76 14.32
C TRP A 147 -4.88 4.42 15.52
N GLY A 148 -4.18 3.30 15.45
CA GLY A 148 -3.29 2.84 16.53
C GLY A 148 -1.89 3.43 16.54
N MET A 149 -1.42 3.93 15.39
CA MET A 149 -0.08 4.50 15.19
C MET A 149 -0.14 5.89 14.57
N TRP A 150 -1.03 6.78 15.06
CA TRP A 150 -1.17 8.11 14.46
C TRP A 150 0.18 8.84 14.38
N PRO A 151 0.62 9.29 13.19
CA PRO A 151 1.98 9.76 12.95
C PRO A 151 2.35 11.04 13.72
N LEU A 152 1.36 11.84 14.11
CA LEU A 152 1.55 13.13 14.78
C LEU A 152 1.43 13.08 16.30
N SER A 153 1.19 11.91 16.90
CA SER A 153 1.04 11.74 18.36
C SER A 153 2.38 11.76 19.12
N GLY A 154 3.33 12.60 18.71
CA GLY A 154 4.55 12.86 19.46
C GLY A 154 4.29 13.78 20.64
N ARG A 155 4.45 13.32 21.87
CA ARG A 155 4.42 14.19 23.06
C ARG A 155 5.42 15.32 22.90
N ARG A 156 4.95 16.56 22.86
CA ARG A 156 5.77 17.70 23.28
C ARG A 156 6.28 17.38 24.69
N LYS A 157 7.57 17.04 24.85
CA LYS A 157 8.20 17.14 26.16
C LYS A 157 8.03 18.60 26.57
N LYS A 158 7.14 18.88 27.52
CA LYS A 158 7.19 20.14 28.26
C LYS A 158 8.57 20.15 28.93
N HIS A 159 9.46 20.97 28.46
CA HIS A 159 10.59 21.41 29.26
C HIS A 159 9.96 22.15 30.45
N VAL A 160 9.90 21.47 31.59
CA VAL A 160 9.73 22.12 32.88
C VAL A 160 11.11 22.71 33.17
N VAL A 161 11.18 24.03 33.13
CA VAL A 161 12.29 24.84 33.64
C VAL A 161 12.16 24.90 35.16
#